data_efec188a8cc3dad82a772eb18362002e
#
_entry.id   efec188a8cc3dad82a772eb18362002e
#
_cell.length_a   1.000
_cell.length_b   1.000
_cell.length_c   1.000
_cell.angle_alpha   90.00
_cell.angle_beta   90.00
_cell.angle_gamma   90.00
#
_symmetry.space_group_name_H-M   'P 1'
#
loop_
_entity.id
_entity.type
_entity.pdbx_description
1 polymer ?
#
loop_
_entity_poly.entity_id
_entity_poly.type
_entity_poly.pdbx_seq_one_letter_code
_entity_poly.pdbx_strand_id
1 'polypeptide(L)'
;MLGQANTALEHDIVIRARGLSKIYREGGAELRALSDVDLDIHSGQLTLLMGPSGSGKTTLLSILGCILGASSGRLELLGEEVTSLPERELPRIRREHIGFVFQGFNLFPTLRAIENVALAMDVRGIRGAEARRRAGELLVEVNLEDRMEAFPRDLSGGQKQRVAIARALAGDPPIVLGDEPTAALDSTSGQAVIELLKRLAHRHGRAVVLVTHDPRVLSYGDRVLHLEDGRLAREEAAPRPSRAHPFPSAEPAVEVSDAVPSEINQGVPS
;
A
#
# COMPACT_ATOMS: atom_id res chain seq x y z
N MET A 1 -28.18 -19.13 -20.81
CA MET A 1 -26.73 -19.13 -20.57
C MET A 1 -26.25 -17.78 -20.03
N LEU A 2 -26.80 -17.26 -18.93
CA LEU A 2 -26.46 -15.97 -18.32
C LEU A 2 -26.11 -16.08 -16.82
N GLY A 3 -25.95 -17.31 -16.30
CA GLY A 3 -25.77 -17.54 -14.86
C GLY A 3 -24.34 -17.81 -14.39
N GLN A 4 -23.33 -17.96 -15.27
CA GLN A 4 -21.97 -18.34 -14.86
C GLN A 4 -20.96 -17.16 -14.84
N ALA A 5 -21.28 -16.02 -15.44
CA ALA A 5 -20.38 -14.87 -15.45
C ALA A 5 -20.37 -14.07 -14.12
N ASN A 6 -21.41 -14.22 -13.30
CA ASN A 6 -21.54 -13.44 -12.05
C ASN A 6 -20.88 -14.10 -10.84
N THR A 7 -20.66 -15.42 -10.87
CA THR A 7 -20.10 -16.16 -9.73
C THR A 7 -18.59 -16.03 -9.61
N ALA A 8 -17.87 -15.82 -10.71
CA ALA A 8 -16.41 -15.63 -10.70
C ALA A 8 -16.00 -14.26 -10.14
N LEU A 9 -16.83 -13.22 -10.38
CA LEU A 9 -16.56 -11.86 -9.87
C LEU A 9 -16.86 -11.71 -8.38
N GLU A 10 -17.75 -12.51 -7.81
CA GLU A 10 -18.07 -12.45 -6.38
C GLU A 10 -16.97 -13.03 -5.48
N HIS A 11 -16.18 -13.98 -5.95
CA HIS A 11 -15.06 -14.55 -5.18
C HIS A 11 -13.85 -13.64 -5.09
N ASP A 12 -13.71 -12.64 -5.97
CA ASP A 12 -12.59 -11.70 -5.99
C ASP A 12 -12.83 -10.41 -5.20
N ILE A 13 -14.06 -10.17 -4.71
CA ILE A 13 -14.37 -8.98 -3.91
C ILE A 13 -13.85 -9.17 -2.49
N VAL A 14 -12.90 -8.33 -2.09
CA VAL A 14 -12.30 -8.36 -0.74
C VAL A 14 -12.83 -7.25 0.17
N ILE A 15 -13.36 -6.16 -0.40
CA ILE A 15 -14.08 -5.10 0.33
C ILE A 15 -15.41 -4.85 -0.40
N ARG A 16 -16.52 -4.89 0.33
CA ARG A 16 -17.84 -4.51 -0.16
C ARG A 16 -18.46 -3.49 0.76
N ALA A 17 -18.77 -2.32 0.23
CA ALA A 17 -19.49 -1.27 0.94
C ALA A 17 -20.84 -1.02 0.28
N ARG A 18 -21.89 -0.84 1.11
CA ARG A 18 -23.25 -0.54 0.64
C ARG A 18 -23.88 0.54 1.54
N GLY A 19 -24.35 1.60 0.92
CA GLY A 19 -25.02 2.73 1.59
C GLY A 19 -24.17 3.41 2.66
N LEU A 20 -22.82 3.38 2.52
CA LEU A 20 -21.89 3.78 3.56
C LEU A 20 -21.94 5.30 3.76
N SER A 21 -22.27 5.75 4.98
CA SER A 21 -22.37 7.17 5.29
C SER A 21 -21.61 7.51 6.57
N LYS A 22 -21.07 8.74 6.63
CA LYS A 22 -20.40 9.26 7.81
C LYS A 22 -20.84 10.68 8.11
N ILE A 23 -21.34 10.89 9.32
CA ILE A 23 -21.73 12.19 9.85
C ILE A 23 -20.90 12.46 11.10
N TYR A 24 -20.20 13.57 11.09
CA TYR A 24 -19.54 14.12 12.27
C TYR A 24 -20.49 15.11 12.96
N ARG A 25 -20.52 15.06 14.29
CA ARG A 25 -21.34 15.95 15.12
C ARG A 25 -20.42 16.69 16.08
N GLU A 26 -20.32 17.99 15.92
CA GLU A 26 -19.49 18.82 16.76
C GLU A 26 -20.23 20.16 17.04
N GLY A 27 -20.35 20.55 18.32
CA GLY A 27 -20.94 21.82 18.72
C GLY A 27 -22.36 22.07 18.23
N GLY A 28 -23.15 21.02 17.97
CA GLY A 28 -24.52 21.13 17.41
C GLY A 28 -24.58 21.23 15.87
N ALA A 29 -23.47 21.33 15.19
CA ALA A 29 -23.38 21.23 13.74
C ALA A 29 -23.20 19.80 13.28
N GLU A 30 -23.83 19.43 12.15
CA GLU A 30 -23.60 18.14 11.48
C GLU A 30 -22.81 18.37 10.20
N LEU A 31 -21.68 17.68 10.07
CA LEU A 31 -20.91 17.61 8.83
C LEU A 31 -21.04 16.21 8.25
N ARG A 32 -21.67 16.09 7.09
CA ARG A 32 -21.79 14.84 6.37
C ARG A 32 -20.56 14.65 5.47
N ALA A 33 -19.63 13.83 5.91
CA ALA A 33 -18.38 13.56 5.18
C ALA A 33 -18.55 12.48 4.12
N LEU A 34 -19.48 11.52 4.30
CA LEU A 34 -19.84 10.50 3.30
C LEU A 34 -21.36 10.35 3.25
N SER A 35 -21.88 10.12 2.04
CA SER A 35 -23.31 10.02 1.76
C SER A 35 -23.56 8.86 0.81
N ASP A 36 -24.06 7.75 1.35
CA ASP A 36 -24.61 6.64 0.58
C ASP A 36 -23.60 6.06 -0.45
N VAL A 37 -22.39 5.71 0.01
CA VAL A 37 -21.32 5.22 -0.84
C VAL A 37 -21.45 3.72 -1.03
N ASP A 38 -21.58 3.30 -2.29
CA ASP A 38 -21.50 1.91 -2.72
C ASP A 38 -20.20 1.67 -3.49
N LEU A 39 -19.43 0.66 -3.10
CA LEU A 39 -18.22 0.27 -3.84
C LEU A 39 -17.86 -1.21 -3.59
N ASP A 40 -17.16 -1.78 -4.55
CA ASP A 40 -16.51 -3.08 -4.45
C ASP A 40 -15.03 -2.91 -4.77
N ILE A 41 -14.14 -3.51 -3.96
CA ILE A 41 -12.69 -3.58 -4.19
C ILE A 41 -12.33 -5.04 -4.41
N HIS A 42 -11.55 -5.27 -5.46
CA HIS A 42 -11.17 -6.61 -5.88
C HIS A 42 -9.72 -6.94 -5.49
N SER A 43 -9.48 -8.22 -5.23
CA SER A 43 -8.14 -8.76 -5.07
C SER A 43 -7.30 -8.58 -6.34
N GLY A 44 -5.97 -8.49 -6.19
CA GLY A 44 -5.06 -8.39 -7.33
C GLY A 44 -5.10 -7.07 -8.10
N GLN A 45 -5.76 -6.03 -7.57
CA GLN A 45 -5.93 -4.74 -8.24
C GLN A 45 -5.38 -3.57 -7.43
N LEU A 46 -4.82 -2.60 -8.13
CA LEU A 46 -4.52 -1.26 -7.61
C LEU A 46 -5.69 -0.33 -7.93
N THR A 47 -6.49 0.01 -6.92
CA THR A 47 -7.58 0.98 -7.02
C THR A 47 -7.13 2.34 -6.52
N LEU A 48 -7.32 3.38 -7.34
CA LEU A 48 -7.04 4.77 -6.98
C LEU A 48 -8.34 5.45 -6.54
N LEU A 49 -8.33 6.08 -5.39
CA LEU A 49 -9.42 6.91 -4.87
C LEU A 49 -9.05 8.37 -5.03
N MET A 50 -9.69 9.05 -5.96
CA MET A 50 -9.42 10.43 -6.34
C MET A 50 -10.57 11.37 -5.99
N GLY A 51 -10.31 12.68 -6.02
CA GLY A 51 -11.31 13.72 -5.76
C GLY A 51 -10.69 14.95 -5.13
N PRO A 52 -11.41 16.08 -5.08
CA PRO A 52 -10.94 17.34 -4.48
C PRO A 52 -10.64 17.18 -2.99
N SER A 53 -9.91 18.16 -2.43
CA SER A 53 -9.71 18.24 -0.97
C SER A 53 -11.06 18.37 -0.27
N GLY A 54 -11.24 17.67 0.85
CA GLY A 54 -12.50 17.69 1.60
C GLY A 54 -13.61 16.79 1.05
N SER A 55 -13.41 16.06 -0.06
CA SER A 55 -14.44 15.19 -0.64
C SER A 55 -14.75 13.91 0.18
N GLY A 56 -14.02 13.64 1.27
CA GLY A 56 -14.26 12.47 2.13
C GLY A 56 -13.34 11.28 1.90
N LYS A 57 -12.30 11.38 1.04
CA LYS A 57 -11.39 10.25 0.70
C LYS A 57 -10.72 9.62 1.91
N THR A 58 -10.06 10.42 2.75
CA THR A 58 -9.40 9.93 3.98
C THR A 58 -10.42 9.36 4.97
N THR A 59 -11.64 9.92 5.04
CA THR A 59 -12.73 9.38 5.84
C THR A 59 -13.14 8.00 5.32
N LEU A 60 -13.36 7.86 4.01
CA LEU A 60 -13.69 6.57 3.40
C LEU A 60 -12.58 5.55 3.64
N LEU A 61 -11.31 5.91 3.34
CA LEU A 61 -10.16 5.03 3.56
C LEU A 61 -10.06 4.59 5.04
N SER A 62 -10.32 5.49 5.99
CA SER A 62 -10.30 5.18 7.43
C SER A 62 -11.41 4.22 7.83
N ILE A 63 -12.58 4.29 7.20
CA ILE A 63 -13.68 3.34 7.44
C ILE A 63 -13.34 1.99 6.82
N LEU A 64 -12.88 1.94 5.56
CA LEU A 64 -12.42 0.70 4.92
C LEU A 64 -11.29 0.03 5.72
N GLY A 65 -10.45 0.85 6.38
CA GLY A 65 -9.38 0.41 7.26
C GLY A 65 -9.81 0.04 8.68
N CYS A 66 -11.09 0.06 9.01
CA CYS A 66 -11.62 -0.18 10.37
C CYS A 66 -10.98 0.73 11.44
N ILE A 67 -10.44 1.91 11.06
CA ILE A 67 -9.92 2.92 11.98
C ILE A 67 -11.07 3.78 12.51
N LEU A 68 -12.07 4.04 11.66
CA LEU A 68 -13.22 4.86 11.92
C LEU A 68 -14.50 4.05 11.68
N GLY A 69 -15.48 4.13 12.57
CA GLY A 69 -16.81 3.55 12.36
C GLY A 69 -17.66 4.39 11.41
N ALA A 70 -18.44 3.74 10.54
CA ALA A 70 -19.47 4.39 9.74
C ALA A 70 -20.63 4.86 10.64
N SER A 71 -21.38 5.88 10.19
CA SER A 71 -22.62 6.31 10.87
C SER A 71 -23.82 5.45 10.43
N SER A 72 -23.81 4.94 9.20
CA SER A 72 -24.81 4.03 8.64
C SER A 72 -24.24 3.31 7.43
N GLY A 73 -24.97 2.30 6.92
CA GLY A 73 -24.55 1.45 5.82
C GLY A 73 -23.86 0.19 6.29
N ARG A 74 -23.36 -0.60 5.34
CA ARG A 74 -22.74 -1.90 5.57
C ARG A 74 -21.36 -1.96 4.94
N LEU A 75 -20.40 -2.50 5.68
CA LEU A 75 -19.06 -2.81 5.20
C LEU A 75 -18.72 -4.27 5.48
N GLU A 76 -18.34 -4.99 4.44
CA GLU A 76 -17.83 -6.35 4.51
C GLU A 76 -16.36 -6.37 4.08
N LEU A 77 -15.52 -7.05 4.85
CA LEU A 77 -14.12 -7.33 4.52
C LEU A 77 -13.94 -8.85 4.46
N LEU A 78 -13.49 -9.37 3.32
CA LEU A 78 -13.26 -10.81 3.09
C LEU A 78 -14.49 -11.67 3.46
N GLY A 79 -15.71 -11.15 3.22
CA GLY A 79 -16.98 -11.81 3.55
C GLY A 79 -17.45 -11.65 5.00
N GLU A 80 -16.65 -11.03 5.89
CA GLU A 80 -17.06 -10.71 7.27
C GLU A 80 -17.65 -9.30 7.34
N GLU A 81 -18.87 -9.15 7.83
CA GLU A 81 -19.49 -7.85 8.05
C GLU A 81 -18.89 -7.17 9.27
N VAL A 82 -18.13 -6.09 9.05
CA VAL A 82 -17.41 -5.38 10.11
C VAL A 82 -18.20 -4.24 10.75
N THR A 83 -19.22 -3.72 10.07
CA THR A 83 -20.09 -2.64 10.62
C THR A 83 -20.99 -3.11 11.77
N SER A 84 -21.28 -4.39 11.85
CA SER A 84 -22.04 -5.00 12.95
C SER A 84 -21.17 -5.40 14.16
N LEU A 85 -19.82 -5.37 13.99
CA LEU A 85 -18.90 -5.76 15.05
C LEU A 85 -18.81 -4.67 16.13
N PRO A 86 -18.67 -5.07 17.39
CA PRO A 86 -18.36 -4.12 18.46
C PRO A 86 -16.97 -3.51 18.23
N GLU A 87 -16.78 -2.27 18.62
CA GLU A 87 -15.54 -1.51 18.37
C GLU A 87 -14.28 -2.22 18.88
N ARG A 88 -14.39 -3.00 19.98
CA ARG A 88 -13.26 -3.80 20.51
C ARG A 88 -12.75 -4.90 19.59
N GLU A 89 -13.55 -5.33 18.59
CA GLU A 89 -13.16 -6.35 17.59
C GLU A 89 -12.40 -5.75 16.38
N LEU A 90 -12.60 -4.48 16.09
CA LEU A 90 -11.96 -3.82 14.93
C LEU A 90 -10.43 -3.87 14.97
N PRO A 91 -9.74 -3.79 16.13
CA PRO A 91 -8.28 -4.00 16.18
C PRO A 91 -7.83 -5.37 15.69
N ARG A 92 -8.64 -6.44 15.91
CA ARG A 92 -8.36 -7.78 15.38
C ARG A 92 -8.40 -7.76 13.85
N ILE A 93 -9.48 -7.23 13.27
CA ILE A 93 -9.64 -7.12 11.81
C ILE A 93 -8.48 -6.37 11.18
N ARG A 94 -8.11 -5.19 11.74
CA ARG A 94 -6.96 -4.40 11.24
C ARG A 94 -5.66 -5.20 11.28
N ARG A 95 -5.39 -5.85 12.41
CA ARG A 95 -4.15 -6.62 12.60
C ARG A 95 -4.06 -7.79 11.63
N GLU A 96 -5.18 -8.48 11.36
CA GLU A 96 -5.19 -9.71 10.57
C GLU A 96 -5.24 -9.43 9.06
N HIS A 97 -5.95 -8.39 8.62
CA HIS A 97 -6.33 -8.24 7.22
C HIS A 97 -5.83 -6.95 6.55
N ILE A 98 -5.34 -5.96 7.32
CA ILE A 98 -5.07 -4.64 6.76
C ILE A 98 -3.63 -4.21 7.00
N GLY A 99 -2.95 -3.80 5.92
CA GLY A 99 -1.72 -3.03 5.96
C GLY A 99 -2.01 -1.57 5.66
N PHE A 100 -1.45 -0.64 6.45
CA PHE A 100 -1.70 0.79 6.26
C PHE A 100 -0.39 1.53 5.95
N VAL A 101 -0.41 2.32 4.86
CA VAL A 101 0.70 3.17 4.41
C VAL A 101 0.25 4.63 4.51
N PHE A 102 0.94 5.42 5.33
CA PHE A 102 0.61 6.82 5.60
C PHE A 102 1.51 7.78 4.82
N GLN A 103 1.02 8.98 4.58
CA GLN A 103 1.75 10.07 3.95
C GLN A 103 3.04 10.44 4.72
N GLY A 104 2.99 10.46 6.04
CA GLY A 104 4.09 10.88 6.92
C GLY A 104 5.09 9.78 7.30
N PHE A 105 5.15 8.64 6.58
CA PHE A 105 5.97 7.45 6.85
C PHE A 105 5.68 6.80 8.21
N ASN A 106 5.52 7.57 9.29
CA ASN A 106 5.27 7.14 10.67
C ASN A 106 6.29 6.09 11.17
N LEU A 107 7.56 6.27 10.81
CA LEU A 107 8.65 5.43 11.30
C LEU A 107 9.09 5.87 12.70
N PHE A 108 9.45 4.90 13.53
CA PHE A 108 10.08 5.17 14.81
C PHE A 108 11.53 5.63 14.57
N PRO A 109 11.89 6.89 14.91
CA PRO A 109 13.19 7.47 14.53
C PRO A 109 14.37 6.82 15.25
N THR A 110 14.11 6.16 16.38
CA THR A 110 15.13 5.48 17.20
C THR A 110 15.34 4.01 16.82
N LEU A 111 14.51 3.47 15.92
CA LEU A 111 14.60 2.11 15.42
C LEU A 111 15.19 2.09 14.02
N ARG A 112 16.01 1.08 13.73
CA ARG A 112 16.53 0.80 12.39
C ARG A 112 15.41 0.38 11.44
N ALA A 113 15.66 0.37 10.13
CA ALA A 113 14.68 -0.04 9.14
C ALA A 113 14.09 -1.43 9.44
N ILE A 114 14.97 -2.41 9.72
CA ILE A 114 14.56 -3.77 10.04
C ILE A 114 13.75 -3.85 11.33
N GLU A 115 14.08 -3.04 12.34
CA GLU A 115 13.38 -2.98 13.62
C GLU A 115 11.99 -2.34 13.48
N ASN A 116 11.87 -1.30 12.63
CA ASN A 116 10.57 -0.70 12.28
C ASN A 116 9.60 -1.72 11.66
N VAL A 117 10.11 -2.62 10.83
CA VAL A 117 9.30 -3.68 10.21
C VAL A 117 9.04 -4.81 11.21
N ALA A 118 10.06 -5.26 11.97
CA ALA A 118 9.93 -6.33 12.95
C ALA A 118 8.92 -6.00 14.06
N LEU A 119 8.81 -4.72 14.46
CA LEU A 119 7.81 -4.28 15.45
C LEU A 119 6.38 -4.61 15.04
N ALA A 120 6.05 -4.51 13.74
CA ALA A 120 4.74 -4.88 13.25
C ALA A 120 4.48 -6.40 13.28
N MET A 121 5.53 -7.22 13.23
CA MET A 121 5.45 -8.66 13.46
C MET A 121 5.15 -8.98 14.94
N ASP A 122 5.76 -8.24 15.88
CA ASP A 122 5.54 -8.41 17.32
C ASP A 122 4.05 -8.23 17.69
N VAL A 123 3.37 -7.26 17.11
CA VAL A 123 1.92 -7.03 17.28
C VAL A 123 1.10 -8.25 16.86
N ARG A 124 1.63 -9.07 15.94
CA ARG A 124 1.02 -10.31 15.44
C ARG A 124 1.49 -11.57 16.19
N GLY A 125 2.32 -11.40 17.24
CA GLY A 125 2.83 -12.49 18.05
C GLY A 125 4.08 -13.18 17.50
N ILE A 126 4.65 -12.70 16.38
CA ILE A 126 5.89 -13.21 15.80
C ILE A 126 7.05 -12.39 16.40
N ARG A 127 7.97 -13.03 17.10
CA ARG A 127 8.99 -12.34 17.91
C ARG A 127 10.42 -12.82 17.66
N GLY A 128 11.39 -12.03 18.14
CA GLY A 128 12.80 -12.41 18.20
C GLY A 128 13.41 -12.63 16.82
N ALA A 129 14.20 -13.70 16.65
CA ALA A 129 14.91 -13.99 15.42
C ALA A 129 13.98 -14.21 14.21
N GLU A 130 12.80 -14.78 14.43
CA GLU A 130 11.81 -15.01 13.36
C GLU A 130 11.20 -13.70 12.86
N ALA A 131 10.85 -12.76 13.75
CA ALA A 131 10.39 -11.43 13.35
C ALA A 131 11.46 -10.71 12.53
N ARG A 132 12.73 -10.76 12.98
CA ARG A 132 13.85 -10.13 12.28
C ARG A 132 14.09 -10.75 10.90
N ARG A 133 14.03 -12.09 10.79
CA ARG A 133 14.19 -12.81 9.50
C ARG A 133 13.12 -12.37 8.51
N ARG A 134 11.84 -12.42 8.89
CA ARG A 134 10.72 -12.00 8.03
C ARG A 134 10.76 -10.52 7.69
N ALA A 135 11.16 -9.67 8.63
CA ALA A 135 11.35 -8.25 8.36
C ALA A 135 12.44 -8.01 7.31
N GLY A 136 13.53 -8.78 7.36
CA GLY A 136 14.59 -8.76 6.34
C GLY A 136 14.06 -9.15 4.96
N GLU A 137 13.27 -10.22 4.85
CA GLU A 137 12.65 -10.66 3.59
C GLU A 137 11.75 -9.58 2.99
N LEU A 138 10.94 -8.90 3.81
CA LEU A 138 10.11 -7.77 3.35
C LEU A 138 10.95 -6.57 2.89
N LEU A 139 12.07 -6.29 3.53
CA LEU A 139 12.99 -5.23 3.10
C LEU A 139 13.65 -5.55 1.77
N VAL A 140 13.99 -6.81 1.50
CA VAL A 140 14.43 -7.27 0.17
C VAL A 140 13.31 -7.06 -0.87
N GLU A 141 12.06 -7.43 -0.56
CA GLU A 141 10.91 -7.28 -1.47
C GLU A 141 10.70 -5.82 -1.90
N VAL A 142 11.04 -4.86 -1.03
CA VAL A 142 10.96 -3.42 -1.33
C VAL A 142 12.30 -2.81 -1.80
N ASN A 143 13.31 -3.63 -2.15
CA ASN A 143 14.64 -3.25 -2.60
C ASN A 143 15.38 -2.33 -1.58
N LEU A 144 15.52 -2.80 -0.35
CA LEU A 144 16.22 -2.14 0.75
C LEU A 144 17.16 -3.10 1.51
N GLU A 145 17.68 -4.14 0.83
CA GLU A 145 18.59 -5.12 1.40
C GLU A 145 19.90 -4.49 1.96
N ASP A 146 20.37 -3.45 1.31
CA ASP A 146 21.59 -2.69 1.71
C ASP A 146 21.30 -1.62 2.78
N ARG A 147 20.04 -1.42 3.19
CA ARG A 147 19.59 -0.38 4.12
C ARG A 147 18.90 -0.90 5.38
N MET A 148 18.92 -2.21 5.61
CA MET A 148 18.24 -2.84 6.75
C MET A 148 18.64 -2.27 8.11
N GLU A 149 19.93 -1.96 8.27
CA GLU A 149 20.51 -1.44 9.51
C GLU A 149 20.51 0.11 9.60
N ALA A 150 20.02 0.81 8.57
CA ALA A 150 19.96 2.27 8.56
C ALA A 150 18.86 2.80 9.49
N PHE A 151 19.11 3.92 10.14
CA PHE A 151 18.09 4.67 10.86
C PHE A 151 17.28 5.55 9.91
N PRO A 152 16.03 5.92 10.26
CA PRO A 152 15.21 6.78 9.41
C PRO A 152 15.90 8.10 8.99
N ARG A 153 16.72 8.70 9.86
CA ARG A 153 17.48 9.93 9.54
C ARG A 153 18.46 9.75 8.38
N ASP A 154 18.95 8.52 8.17
CA ASP A 154 19.97 8.19 7.17
C ASP A 154 19.35 7.68 5.86
N LEU A 155 18.00 7.67 5.75
CA LEU A 155 17.23 7.24 4.62
C LEU A 155 16.65 8.42 3.84
N SER A 156 16.63 8.31 2.50
CA SER A 156 15.89 9.25 1.65
C SER A 156 14.36 9.13 1.89
N GLY A 157 13.56 10.09 1.41
CA GLY A 157 12.10 10.04 1.49
C GLY A 157 11.52 8.77 0.87
N GLY A 158 11.97 8.41 -0.34
CA GLY A 158 11.55 7.19 -1.01
C GLY A 158 11.96 5.90 -0.29
N GLN A 159 13.15 5.89 0.36
CA GLN A 159 13.56 4.75 1.19
C GLN A 159 12.71 4.64 2.46
N LYS A 160 12.43 5.76 3.15
CA LYS A 160 11.51 5.78 4.30
C LYS A 160 10.13 5.23 3.93
N GLN A 161 9.61 5.63 2.77
CA GLN A 161 8.30 5.14 2.31
C GLN A 161 8.33 3.64 2.02
N ARG A 162 9.41 3.12 1.42
CA ARG A 162 9.57 1.69 1.20
C ARG A 162 9.68 0.91 2.52
N VAL A 163 10.33 1.44 3.56
CA VAL A 163 10.29 0.85 4.91
C VAL A 163 8.86 0.84 5.46
N ALA A 164 8.11 1.94 5.30
CA ALA A 164 6.71 2.02 5.74
C ALA A 164 5.82 1.01 5.00
N ILE A 165 6.06 0.77 3.70
CA ILE A 165 5.39 -0.27 2.92
C ILE A 165 5.76 -1.66 3.45
N ALA A 166 7.04 -1.96 3.64
CA ALA A 166 7.48 -3.24 4.20
C ALA A 166 6.83 -3.51 5.57
N ARG A 167 6.72 -2.49 6.42
CA ARG A 167 6.01 -2.56 7.70
C ARG A 167 4.51 -2.85 7.51
N ALA A 168 3.87 -2.21 6.53
CA ALA A 168 2.46 -2.45 6.23
C ALA A 168 2.21 -3.88 5.75
N LEU A 169 3.20 -4.50 5.07
CA LEU A 169 3.14 -5.88 4.60
C LEU A 169 3.43 -6.91 5.71
N ALA A 170 3.86 -6.50 6.90
CA ALA A 170 4.12 -7.41 8.01
C ALA A 170 2.88 -8.24 8.33
N GLY A 171 3.02 -9.57 8.27
CA GLY A 171 1.93 -10.53 8.48
C GLY A 171 1.05 -10.78 7.26
N ASP A 172 1.51 -10.42 6.07
CA ASP A 172 0.92 -10.78 4.79
C ASP A 172 -0.57 -10.38 4.64
N PRO A 173 -0.93 -9.08 4.82
CA PRO A 173 -2.31 -8.64 4.75
C PRO A 173 -2.85 -8.75 3.30
N PRO A 174 -4.08 -9.25 3.10
CA PRO A 174 -4.73 -9.28 1.79
C PRO A 174 -5.14 -7.88 1.28
N ILE A 175 -5.25 -6.89 2.18
CA ILE A 175 -5.67 -5.53 1.87
C ILE A 175 -4.58 -4.55 2.30
N VAL A 176 -4.16 -3.66 1.38
CA VAL A 176 -3.22 -2.57 1.65
C VAL A 176 -3.91 -1.24 1.33
N LEU A 177 -3.99 -0.36 2.31
CA LEU A 177 -4.59 0.96 2.19
C LEU A 177 -3.50 2.03 2.29
N GLY A 178 -3.48 2.98 1.35
CA GLY A 178 -2.50 4.06 1.35
C GLY A 178 -3.17 5.44 1.30
N ASP A 179 -2.83 6.30 2.26
CA ASP A 179 -3.26 7.69 2.28
C ASP A 179 -2.13 8.58 1.79
N GLU A 180 -2.23 9.03 0.54
CA GLU A 180 -1.26 9.89 -0.14
C GLU A 180 0.21 9.41 -0.03
N PRO A 181 0.53 8.16 -0.39
CA PRO A 181 1.84 7.57 -0.10
C PRO A 181 3.01 8.20 -0.84
N THR A 182 2.76 9.11 -1.78
CA THR A 182 3.77 9.79 -2.60
C THR A 182 3.86 11.29 -2.37
N ALA A 183 2.98 11.88 -1.57
CA ALA A 183 2.88 13.34 -1.42
C ALA A 183 4.16 14.00 -0.86
N ALA A 184 4.93 13.28 -0.04
CA ALA A 184 6.21 13.77 0.52
C ALA A 184 7.45 13.40 -0.32
N LEU A 185 7.26 12.90 -1.56
CA LEU A 185 8.34 12.37 -2.39
C LEU A 185 8.57 13.23 -3.64
N ASP A 186 9.82 13.24 -4.11
CA ASP A 186 10.11 13.69 -5.47
C ASP A 186 9.47 12.77 -6.52
N SER A 187 9.37 13.24 -7.77
CA SER A 187 8.65 12.53 -8.84
C SER A 187 9.20 11.11 -9.10
N THR A 188 10.52 10.95 -9.10
CA THR A 188 11.18 9.66 -9.37
C THR A 188 10.92 8.66 -8.24
N SER A 189 11.10 9.10 -6.99
CA SER A 189 10.82 8.28 -5.80
C SER A 189 9.34 7.94 -5.69
N GLY A 190 8.45 8.88 -6.00
CA GLY A 190 7.00 8.66 -6.00
C GLY A 190 6.58 7.61 -7.03
N GLN A 191 7.10 7.71 -8.27
CA GLN A 191 6.86 6.72 -9.31
C GLN A 191 7.32 5.32 -8.87
N ALA A 192 8.53 5.18 -8.37
CA ALA A 192 9.06 3.88 -7.88
C ALA A 192 8.19 3.27 -6.77
N VAL A 193 7.62 4.10 -5.88
CA VAL A 193 6.69 3.65 -4.83
C VAL A 193 5.37 3.14 -5.41
N ILE A 194 4.78 3.84 -6.38
CA ILE A 194 3.53 3.39 -7.02
C ILE A 194 3.74 2.10 -7.81
N GLU A 195 4.84 1.99 -8.55
CA GLU A 195 5.20 0.75 -9.25
C GLU A 195 5.39 -0.42 -8.31
N LEU A 196 6.01 -0.20 -7.15
CA LEU A 196 6.13 -1.21 -6.10
C LEU A 196 4.74 -1.65 -5.62
N LEU A 197 3.84 -0.73 -5.27
CA LEU A 197 2.49 -1.04 -4.80
C LEU A 197 1.68 -1.78 -5.86
N LYS A 198 1.81 -1.41 -7.13
CA LYS A 198 1.19 -2.13 -8.25
C LYS A 198 1.71 -3.57 -8.37
N ARG A 199 3.04 -3.76 -8.27
CA ARG A 199 3.62 -5.11 -8.28
C ARG A 199 3.11 -5.97 -7.12
N LEU A 200 2.97 -5.38 -5.92
CA LEU A 200 2.44 -6.05 -4.73
C LEU A 200 0.99 -6.48 -4.93
N ALA A 201 0.16 -5.65 -5.58
CA ALA A 201 -1.20 -6.02 -5.95
C ALA A 201 -1.20 -7.22 -6.89
N HIS A 202 -0.52 -7.13 -8.02
CA HIS A 202 -0.61 -8.14 -9.08
C HIS A 202 0.09 -9.46 -8.74
N ARG A 203 1.28 -9.43 -8.08
CA ARG A 203 2.04 -10.65 -7.81
C ARG A 203 1.51 -11.47 -6.65
N HIS A 204 0.94 -10.80 -5.65
CA HIS A 204 0.49 -11.45 -4.42
C HIS A 204 -1.04 -11.49 -4.28
N GLY A 205 -1.77 -11.06 -5.31
CA GLY A 205 -3.24 -11.05 -5.29
C GLY A 205 -3.82 -10.09 -4.23
N ARG A 206 -3.04 -9.10 -3.74
CA ARG A 206 -3.52 -8.15 -2.74
C ARG A 206 -4.42 -7.10 -3.35
N ALA A 207 -5.43 -6.66 -2.62
CA ALA A 207 -6.16 -5.46 -2.95
C ALA A 207 -5.37 -4.25 -2.43
N VAL A 208 -5.02 -3.34 -3.31
CA VAL A 208 -4.33 -2.09 -2.94
C VAL A 208 -5.24 -0.91 -3.24
N VAL A 209 -5.58 -0.10 -2.24
CA VAL A 209 -6.39 1.11 -2.40
C VAL A 209 -5.55 2.32 -2.00
N LEU A 210 -5.36 3.26 -2.90
CA LEU A 210 -4.59 4.46 -2.66
C LEU A 210 -5.45 5.72 -2.82
N VAL A 211 -5.49 6.53 -1.78
CA VAL A 211 -5.94 7.93 -1.90
C VAL A 211 -4.81 8.74 -2.51
N THR A 212 -5.12 9.50 -3.54
CA THR A 212 -4.18 10.45 -4.15
C THR A 212 -4.92 11.57 -4.87
N HIS A 213 -4.28 12.72 -4.96
CA HIS A 213 -4.71 13.82 -5.81
C HIS A 213 -3.74 14.06 -6.98
N ASP A 214 -2.68 13.24 -7.10
CA ASP A 214 -1.68 13.36 -8.17
C ASP A 214 -2.14 12.67 -9.46
N PRO A 215 -2.42 13.43 -10.54
CA PRO A 215 -2.87 12.84 -11.80
C PRO A 215 -1.79 12.00 -12.50
N ARG A 216 -0.51 12.15 -12.11
CA ARG A 216 0.59 11.39 -12.72
C ARG A 216 0.52 9.90 -12.38
N VAL A 217 -0.16 9.52 -11.29
CA VAL A 217 -0.30 8.12 -10.88
C VAL A 217 -1.49 7.41 -11.53
N LEU A 218 -2.37 8.11 -12.26
CA LEU A 218 -3.57 7.53 -12.88
C LEU A 218 -3.26 6.34 -13.79
N SER A 219 -2.19 6.41 -14.57
CA SER A 219 -1.79 5.33 -15.50
C SER A 219 -1.30 4.06 -14.82
N TYR A 220 -1.04 4.12 -13.51
CA TYR A 220 -0.62 2.96 -12.72
C TYR A 220 -1.80 2.19 -12.12
N GLY A 221 -2.94 2.85 -11.88
CA GLY A 221 -4.14 2.20 -11.36
C GLY A 221 -4.67 1.13 -12.32
N ASP A 222 -5.44 0.20 -11.82
CA ASP A 222 -6.29 -0.69 -12.60
C ASP A 222 -7.72 -0.12 -12.66
N ARG A 223 -8.15 0.53 -11.58
CA ARG A 223 -9.43 1.24 -11.43
C ARG A 223 -9.23 2.59 -10.78
N VAL A 224 -10.05 3.55 -11.17
CA VAL A 224 -10.10 4.88 -10.56
C VAL A 224 -11.51 5.16 -10.07
N LEU A 225 -11.65 5.46 -8.79
CA LEU A 225 -12.88 5.85 -8.13
C LEU A 225 -12.81 7.35 -7.84
N HIS A 226 -13.79 8.12 -8.30
CA HIS A 226 -13.87 9.56 -8.05
C HIS A 226 -14.88 9.85 -6.96
N LEU A 227 -14.42 10.43 -5.85
CA LEU A 227 -15.23 10.85 -4.73
C LEU A 227 -15.42 12.37 -4.76
N GLU A 228 -16.67 12.83 -4.82
CA GLU A 228 -17.05 14.24 -4.81
C GLU A 228 -18.18 14.45 -3.79
N ASP A 229 -18.07 15.45 -2.94
CA ASP A 229 -19.05 15.79 -1.91
C ASP A 229 -19.55 14.59 -1.09
N GLY A 230 -18.62 13.70 -0.73
CA GLY A 230 -18.91 12.50 0.04
C GLY A 230 -19.62 11.37 -0.72
N ARG A 231 -19.73 11.44 -2.05
CA ARG A 231 -20.38 10.47 -2.91
C ARG A 231 -19.42 9.90 -3.95
N LEU A 232 -19.62 8.66 -4.34
CA LEU A 232 -18.94 8.10 -5.50
C LEU A 232 -19.59 8.68 -6.76
N ALA A 233 -18.92 9.64 -7.40
CA ALA A 233 -19.43 10.34 -8.57
C ALA A 233 -19.27 9.53 -9.85
N ARG A 234 -18.13 8.83 -9.99
CA ARG A 234 -17.86 7.99 -11.16
C ARG A 234 -16.79 6.93 -10.83
N GLU A 235 -16.83 5.87 -11.60
CA GLU A 235 -15.83 4.82 -11.64
C GLU A 235 -15.36 4.64 -13.09
N GLU A 236 -14.06 4.50 -13.29
CA GLU A 236 -13.49 4.26 -14.60
C GLU A 236 -12.35 3.24 -14.53
N ALA A 237 -12.16 2.46 -15.60
CA ALA A 237 -10.92 1.72 -15.77
C ALA A 237 -9.78 2.72 -15.95
N ALA A 238 -8.65 2.49 -15.29
CA ALA A 238 -7.52 3.39 -15.47
C ALA A 238 -7.06 3.42 -16.95
N PRO A 239 -6.59 4.57 -17.43
CA PRO A 239 -6.08 4.68 -18.79
C PRO A 239 -4.94 3.69 -18.98
N ARG A 240 -5.05 2.80 -19.97
CA ARG A 240 -3.96 1.87 -20.30
C ARG A 240 -2.71 2.67 -20.61
N PRO A 241 -1.54 2.35 -20.04
CA PRO A 241 -0.31 3.03 -20.42
C PRO A 241 -0.14 2.89 -21.93
N SER A 242 0.08 4.02 -22.59
CA SER A 242 0.45 4.02 -24.01
C SER A 242 1.64 3.08 -24.15
N ARG A 243 1.66 2.24 -25.22
CA ARG A 243 2.67 1.19 -25.48
C ARG A 243 4.12 1.68 -25.63
N ALA A 244 4.47 2.86 -25.15
CA ALA A 244 5.73 3.56 -25.40
C ALA A 244 6.80 3.42 -24.30
N HIS A 245 6.61 2.63 -23.24
CA HIS A 245 7.72 2.29 -22.34
C HIS A 245 7.67 0.81 -21.99
N PRO A 246 8.43 -0.04 -22.72
CA PRO A 246 8.76 -1.35 -22.18
C PRO A 246 9.61 -1.13 -20.92
N PHE A 247 9.26 -1.81 -19.83
CA PHE A 247 10.09 -1.87 -18.64
C PHE A 247 11.53 -2.24 -19.08
N PRO A 248 12.57 -1.52 -18.65
CA PRO A 248 13.91 -2.04 -18.80
C PRO A 248 13.95 -3.34 -18.03
N SER A 249 14.08 -4.45 -18.74
CA SER A 249 14.49 -5.73 -18.16
C SER A 249 15.76 -5.46 -17.38
N ALA A 250 15.83 -5.91 -16.11
CA ALA A 250 17.06 -5.91 -15.35
C ALA A 250 18.14 -6.57 -16.21
N GLU A 251 19.16 -5.80 -16.59
CA GLU A 251 20.34 -6.36 -17.23
C GLU A 251 20.94 -7.40 -16.29
N PRO A 252 21.31 -8.59 -16.80
CA PRO A 252 22.03 -9.56 -16.00
C PRO A 252 23.36 -8.93 -15.56
N ALA A 253 23.71 -9.16 -14.30
CA ALA A 253 24.96 -8.73 -13.70
C ALA A 253 26.12 -9.06 -14.66
N VAL A 254 26.90 -8.04 -15.01
CA VAL A 254 28.12 -8.19 -15.77
C VAL A 254 29.05 -9.08 -14.95
N GLU A 255 29.35 -10.27 -15.45
CA GLU A 255 30.44 -11.12 -14.94
C GLU A 255 31.73 -10.30 -15.01
N VAL A 256 32.26 -9.94 -13.87
CA VAL A 256 33.61 -9.40 -13.77
C VAL A 256 34.57 -10.58 -14.04
N SER A 257 35.09 -10.62 -15.25
CA SER A 257 36.17 -11.52 -15.65
C SER A 257 37.41 -11.19 -14.81
N ASP A 258 37.82 -12.17 -13.99
CA ASP A 258 39.13 -12.21 -13.34
C ASP A 258 40.21 -12.32 -14.42
N ALA A 259 40.71 -11.20 -14.90
CA ALA A 259 41.95 -11.16 -15.65
C ALA A 259 43.06 -10.70 -14.69
N VAL A 260 43.78 -11.66 -14.18
CA VAL A 260 45.09 -11.49 -13.55
C VAL A 260 46.10 -11.12 -14.64
N PRO A 261 46.85 -10.03 -14.56
CA PRO A 261 48.05 -9.82 -15.35
C PRO A 261 49.22 -10.44 -14.59
N SER A 262 49.74 -11.57 -15.12
CA SER A 262 51.04 -12.12 -14.79
C SER A 262 52.15 -11.30 -15.44
N GLU A 263 53.21 -11.10 -14.66
CA GLU A 263 54.60 -10.84 -15.06
C GLU A 263 54.97 -9.44 -15.61
N ILE A 264 55.80 -8.75 -14.87
CA ILE A 264 57.11 -8.34 -15.43
C ILE A 264 58.15 -8.35 -14.29
N ASN A 265 59.12 -9.24 -14.52
CA ASN A 265 60.37 -9.40 -13.83
C ASN A 265 61.43 -8.43 -14.43
N GLN A 266 62.52 -8.15 -13.66
CA GLN A 266 63.78 -7.53 -14.02
C GLN A 266 63.82 -6.00 -13.82
N GLY A 267 64.80 -5.42 -13.18
CA GLY A 267 66.17 -5.75 -12.87
C GLY A 267 66.77 -4.64 -12.00
N VAL A 268 67.62 -5.04 -11.12
CA VAL A 268 68.57 -4.16 -10.43
C VAL A 268 69.77 -3.97 -11.38
N PRO A 269 70.41 -2.78 -11.42
CA PRO A 269 71.73 -2.73 -10.80
C PRO A 269 72.16 -1.39 -10.21
N SER A 270 73.07 -1.54 -9.24
CA SER A 270 74.11 -0.67 -8.69
C SER A 270 73.70 0.29 -7.61
#